data_2b019ce8d1afa50e26158e9929936bf4
#
_entry.id   2b019ce8d1afa50e26158e9929936bf4
#
_cell.length_a   1.000
_cell.length_b   1.000
_cell.length_c   1.000
_cell.angle_alpha   90.00
_cell.angle_beta   90.00
_cell.angle_gamma   90.00
#
_symmetry.space_group_name_H-M   'P 1'
#
loop_
_entity.id
_entity.type
_entity.pdbx_description
1 polymer ?
#
loop_
_entity_poly.entity_id
_entity_poly.type
_entity_poly.pdbx_seq_one_letter_code
_entity_poly.pdbx_strand_id
1 'polypeptide(L)'
;MIPQKIYLGGQEINVNIVNRIQEDKLGECCVAEGRIDIADTFYEKKQAESVKVNTFYHELTHAILDTMGEYNLSKNEKFVSCFASFLCEAMQNAHFVK
;
A
#
# COMPACT_ATOMS: atom_id res chain seq x y z
N MET A 1 0.50 -11.58 -3.14
CA MET A 1 -0.94 -11.44 -3.41
C MET A 1 -1.48 -10.22 -2.68
N ILE A 2 -2.38 -9.48 -3.34
CA ILE A 2 -2.91 -8.24 -2.80
C ILE A 2 -4.36 -8.48 -2.34
N PRO A 3 -4.69 -8.16 -1.09
CA PRO A 3 -6.07 -8.34 -0.63
C PRO A 3 -6.99 -7.32 -1.28
N GLN A 4 -8.28 -7.66 -1.38
CA GLN A 4 -9.29 -6.75 -1.92
C GLN A 4 -9.82 -5.79 -0.86
N LYS A 5 -9.67 -6.17 0.41
CA LYS A 5 -10.22 -5.42 1.52
C LYS A 5 -9.42 -5.73 2.78
N ILE A 6 -9.21 -4.70 3.59
CA ILE A 6 -8.60 -4.85 4.92
C ILE A 6 -9.39 -4.02 5.92
N TYR A 7 -9.14 -4.26 7.20
CA TYR A 7 -9.74 -3.49 8.29
C TYR A 7 -8.64 -2.90 9.15
N LEU A 8 -8.70 -1.60 9.40
CA LEU A 8 -7.75 -0.89 10.25
C LEU A 8 -8.52 -0.03 11.24
N GLY A 9 -8.28 -0.26 12.55
CA GLY A 9 -8.97 0.50 13.58
C GLY A 9 -10.48 0.38 13.50
N GLY A 10 -10.99 -0.77 13.04
CA GLY A 10 -12.42 -0.98 12.87
C GLY A 10 -12.99 -0.42 11.58
N GLN A 11 -12.19 0.28 10.79
CA GLN A 11 -12.64 0.85 9.53
C GLN A 11 -12.31 -0.07 8.36
N GLU A 12 -13.27 -0.23 7.46
CA GLU A 12 -13.08 -1.00 6.24
C GLU A 12 -12.30 -0.16 5.23
N ILE A 13 -11.27 -0.75 4.64
CA ILE A 13 -10.46 -0.13 3.60
C ILE A 13 -10.50 -1.03 2.36
N ASN A 14 -10.98 -0.50 1.26
CA ASN A 14 -11.02 -1.23 0.00
C ASN A 14 -9.73 -1.03 -0.76
N VAL A 15 -9.19 -2.11 -1.33
CA VAL A 15 -7.96 -2.08 -2.11
C VAL A 15 -8.33 -2.30 -3.57
N ASN A 16 -8.02 -1.32 -4.40
CA ASN A 16 -8.42 -1.32 -5.80
C ASN A 16 -7.20 -1.32 -6.71
N ILE A 17 -7.24 -2.18 -7.73
CA ILE A 17 -6.25 -2.11 -8.80
C ILE A 17 -6.91 -1.27 -9.89
N VAL A 18 -6.37 -0.08 -10.12
CA VAL A 18 -6.92 0.86 -11.11
C VAL A 18 -5.99 0.94 -12.30
N ASN A 19 -6.52 1.29 -13.49
CA ASN A 19 -5.70 1.32 -14.68
C ASN A 19 -4.52 2.27 -14.52
N ARG A 20 -4.79 3.50 -14.06
CA ARG A 20 -3.79 4.54 -13.93
C ARG A 20 -4.20 5.50 -12.81
N ILE A 21 -3.22 6.02 -12.10
CA ILE A 21 -3.44 7.07 -11.10
C ILE A 21 -2.89 8.37 -11.68
N GLN A 22 -3.62 9.47 -11.49
CA GLN A 22 -3.19 10.77 -12.01
C GLN A 22 -1.80 11.13 -11.52
N GLU A 23 -1.05 11.87 -12.33
CA GLU A 23 0.33 12.26 -12.08
C GLU A 23 1.29 11.06 -12.05
N ASP A 24 0.84 9.93 -12.63
CA ASP A 24 1.63 8.70 -12.74
C ASP A 24 2.23 8.28 -11.40
N LYS A 25 1.36 8.14 -10.42
CA LYS A 25 1.72 7.57 -9.13
C LYS A 25 1.57 6.06 -9.18
N LEU A 26 2.40 5.35 -8.42
CA LEU A 26 2.30 3.90 -8.29
C LEU A 26 1.11 3.51 -7.43
N GLY A 27 0.82 4.28 -6.39
CA GLY A 27 -0.27 4.01 -5.47
C GLY A 27 -0.72 5.27 -4.77
N GLU A 28 -1.87 5.16 -4.10
CA GLU A 28 -2.48 6.26 -3.38
C GLU A 28 -3.31 5.71 -2.24
N CYS A 29 -3.33 6.42 -1.11
CA CYS A 29 -4.07 6.01 0.06
C CYS A 29 -4.91 7.18 0.57
N CYS A 30 -6.17 6.92 0.87
CA CYS A 30 -7.03 7.89 1.53
C CYS A 30 -7.87 7.15 2.57
N VAL A 31 -7.43 7.22 3.84
CA VAL A 31 -8.12 6.54 4.94
C VAL A 31 -9.52 7.11 5.13
N ALA A 32 -9.68 8.43 4.98
CA ALA A 32 -10.98 9.07 5.15
C ALA A 32 -12.02 8.55 4.16
N GLU A 33 -11.56 8.12 2.97
CA GLU A 33 -12.45 7.55 1.95
C GLU A 33 -12.45 6.02 1.97
N GLY A 34 -11.70 5.42 2.86
CA GLY A 34 -11.64 3.96 3.00
C GLY A 34 -11.07 3.27 1.78
N ARG A 35 -10.00 3.81 1.19
CA ARG A 35 -9.43 3.21 -0.03
C ARG A 35 -7.92 3.27 -0.09
N ILE A 36 -7.37 2.25 -0.75
CA ILE A 36 -6.00 2.21 -1.24
C ILE A 36 -6.12 1.87 -2.71
N ASP A 37 -5.53 2.69 -3.58
CA ASP A 37 -5.52 2.46 -5.01
C ASP A 37 -4.11 2.12 -5.46
N ILE A 38 -3.99 1.11 -6.33
CA ILE A 38 -2.72 0.66 -6.88
C ILE A 38 -2.82 0.72 -8.39
N ALA A 39 -1.88 1.40 -9.04
CA ALA A 39 -1.90 1.56 -10.48
C ALA A 39 -1.45 0.27 -11.17
N ASP A 40 -2.24 -0.19 -12.15
CA ASP A 40 -1.87 -1.32 -12.98
C ASP A 40 -0.84 -0.92 -14.03
N THR A 41 -0.87 0.36 -14.44
CA THR A 41 0.09 0.88 -15.41
C THR A 41 0.81 2.12 -14.84
N PHE A 42 2.05 2.32 -15.28
CA PHE A 42 2.86 3.46 -14.91
C PHE A 42 3.54 3.95 -16.19
N TYR A 43 3.25 5.19 -16.57
CA TYR A 43 3.67 5.75 -17.87
C TYR A 43 3.29 4.80 -19.01
N GLU A 44 2.03 4.35 -19.00
CA GLU A 44 1.42 3.51 -20.03
C GLU A 44 1.98 2.10 -20.14
N LYS A 45 2.86 1.69 -19.22
CA LYS A 45 3.41 0.34 -19.20
C LYS A 45 2.81 -0.45 -18.05
N LYS A 46 2.45 -1.68 -18.32
CA LYS A 46 1.95 -2.61 -17.30
C LYS A 46 3.01 -2.84 -16.23
N GLN A 47 2.60 -2.79 -14.98
CA GLN A 47 3.48 -3.06 -13.87
C GLN A 47 3.57 -4.52 -13.55
N ALA A 48 4.76 -4.98 -13.15
CA ALA A 48 4.95 -6.34 -12.67
C ALA A 48 4.17 -6.55 -11.37
N GLU A 49 3.73 -7.78 -11.13
CA GLU A 49 2.99 -8.10 -9.91
C GLU A 49 3.80 -7.75 -8.66
N SER A 50 5.11 -8.03 -8.67
CA SER A 50 5.98 -7.71 -7.53
C SER A 50 6.00 -6.22 -7.19
N VAL A 51 5.95 -5.36 -8.22
CA VAL A 51 5.90 -3.91 -8.01
C VAL A 51 4.58 -3.52 -7.36
N LYS A 52 3.47 -4.07 -7.84
CA LYS A 52 2.15 -3.79 -7.28
C LYS A 52 2.04 -4.26 -5.83
N VAL A 53 2.58 -5.43 -5.51
CA VAL A 53 2.60 -5.94 -4.14
C VAL A 53 3.41 -5.00 -3.23
N ASN A 54 4.58 -4.58 -3.67
CA ASN A 54 5.40 -3.65 -2.90
C ASN A 54 4.67 -2.31 -2.69
N THR A 55 4.01 -1.82 -3.73
CA THR A 55 3.20 -0.60 -3.65
C THR A 55 2.07 -0.75 -2.63
N PHE A 56 1.41 -1.92 -2.60
CA PHE A 56 0.38 -2.17 -1.60
C PHE A 56 0.93 -1.98 -0.19
N TYR A 57 2.10 -2.56 0.12
CA TYR A 57 2.68 -2.42 1.46
C TYR A 57 3.10 -1.00 1.76
N HIS A 58 3.52 -0.25 0.74
CA HIS A 58 3.84 1.18 0.90
C HIS A 58 2.58 1.96 1.33
N GLU A 59 1.48 1.77 0.60
CA GLU A 59 0.23 2.46 0.92
C GLU A 59 -0.39 1.95 2.22
N LEU A 60 -0.25 0.66 2.52
CA LEU A 60 -0.69 0.11 3.79
C LEU A 60 0.03 0.78 4.96
N THR A 61 1.33 1.02 4.82
CA THR A 61 2.11 1.69 5.86
C THR A 61 1.57 3.11 6.10
N HIS A 62 1.29 3.87 5.03
CA HIS A 62 0.65 5.17 5.18
C HIS A 62 -0.69 5.05 5.90
N ALA A 63 -1.51 4.08 5.49
CA ALA A 63 -2.85 3.89 6.07
C ALA A 63 -2.77 3.60 7.57
N ILE A 64 -1.83 2.75 7.98
CA ILE A 64 -1.64 2.41 9.40
C ILE A 64 -1.22 3.65 10.18
N LEU A 65 -0.22 4.38 9.69
CA LEU A 65 0.28 5.57 10.37
C LEU A 65 -0.79 6.66 10.46
N ASP A 66 -1.54 6.87 9.37
CA ASP A 66 -2.61 7.85 9.36
C ASP A 66 -3.73 7.48 10.34
N THR A 67 -4.07 6.19 10.41
CA THR A 67 -5.07 5.70 11.36
C THR A 67 -4.60 5.88 12.81
N MET A 68 -3.30 5.74 13.06
CA MET A 68 -2.70 5.97 14.36
C MET A 68 -2.60 7.45 14.72
N GLY A 69 -2.78 8.34 13.75
CA GLY A 69 -2.56 9.76 13.95
C GLY A 69 -1.09 10.18 13.89
N GLU A 70 -0.23 9.29 13.40
CA GLU A 70 1.20 9.57 13.25
C GLU A 70 1.47 10.23 11.90
N TYR A 71 0.90 11.42 11.72
CA TYR A 71 0.93 12.11 10.42
C TYR A 71 2.33 12.54 9.99
N ASN A 72 3.14 12.99 10.94
CA ASN A 72 4.51 13.40 10.62
C ASN A 72 5.35 12.23 10.14
N LEU A 73 5.15 11.06 10.76
CA LEU A 73 5.87 9.85 10.36
C LEU A 73 5.38 9.37 9.01
N SER A 74 4.07 9.47 8.75
CA SER A 74 3.49 9.11 7.46
C SER A 74 4.04 9.97 6.32
N LYS A 75 4.42 11.22 6.60
CA LYS A 75 5.02 12.11 5.60
C LYS A 75 6.51 11.85 5.39
N ASN A 76 7.13 11.05 6.24
CA ASN A 76 8.55 10.73 6.11
C ASN A 76 8.70 9.57 5.12
N GLU A 77 8.89 9.92 3.84
CA GLU A 77 8.94 8.94 2.76
C GLU A 77 10.09 7.95 2.89
N LYS A 78 11.21 8.37 3.47
CA LYS A 78 12.33 7.46 3.72
C LYS A 78 11.91 6.38 4.71
N PHE A 79 11.27 6.77 5.80
CA PHE A 79 10.79 5.80 6.79
C PHE A 79 9.75 4.87 6.17
N VAL A 80 8.75 5.44 5.48
CA VAL A 80 7.66 4.66 4.90
C VAL A 80 8.19 3.67 3.87
N SER A 81 9.05 4.13 2.97
CA SER A 81 9.60 3.26 1.93
C SER A 81 10.45 2.13 2.51
N CYS A 82 11.30 2.43 3.48
CA CYS A 82 12.14 1.42 4.10
C CYS A 82 11.31 0.41 4.89
N PHE A 83 10.40 0.90 5.73
CA PHE A 83 9.57 0.02 6.55
C PHE A 83 8.71 -0.88 5.66
N ALA A 84 8.06 -0.29 4.66
CA ALA A 84 7.18 -1.04 3.76
C ALA A 84 7.94 -2.12 2.98
N SER A 85 9.16 -1.80 2.52
CA SER A 85 9.97 -2.76 1.78
C SER A 85 10.36 -3.95 2.65
N PHE A 86 10.76 -3.71 3.89
CA PHE A 86 11.09 -4.79 4.82
C PHE A 86 9.86 -5.60 5.19
N LEU A 87 8.72 -4.95 5.41
CA LEU A 87 7.47 -5.64 5.73
C LEU A 87 7.04 -6.51 4.54
N CYS A 88 7.10 -5.97 3.33
CA CYS A 88 6.77 -6.71 2.13
C CYS A 88 7.65 -7.96 1.99
N GLU A 89 8.96 -7.80 2.16
CA GLU A 89 9.90 -8.91 2.07
C GLU A 89 9.60 -9.98 3.12
N ALA A 90 9.37 -9.55 4.36
CA ALA A 90 9.08 -10.48 5.45
C ALA A 90 7.81 -11.30 5.17
N MET A 91 6.76 -10.62 4.69
CA MET A 91 5.49 -11.29 4.41
C MET A 91 5.58 -12.22 3.20
N GLN A 92 6.34 -11.83 2.18
CA GLN A 92 6.49 -12.65 0.98
C GLN A 92 7.35 -13.91 1.25
N ASN A 93 8.24 -13.84 2.24
CA ASN A 93 9.13 -14.95 2.58
C ASN A 93 8.72 -15.68 3.85
N ALA A 94 7.54 -15.36 4.41
CA ALA A 94 7.10 -15.97 5.66
C ALA A 94 6.78 -17.45 5.49
N HIS A 95 7.20 -18.25 6.46
CA HIS A 95 6.87 -19.67 6.56
C HIS A 95 6.00 -19.84 7.81
N PHE A 96 4.79 -20.35 7.61
CA PHE A 96 3.83 -20.45 8.70
C PHE A 96 3.96 -21.79 9.43
N VAL A 97 3.90 -21.74 10.75
CA VAL A 97 3.89 -22.94 11.59
C VAL A 97 2.53 -23.61 11.42
N LYS A 98 2.54 -24.94 11.27
CA LYS A 98 1.32 -25.73 11.09
C LYS A 98 0.87 -26.35 12.40
#